data_a33f920d545b205f7fa18eb8f5430486
#
_entry.id   a33f920d545b205f7fa18eb8f5430486
#
_cell.length_a   1.000
_cell.length_b   1.000
_cell.length_c   1.000
_cell.angle_alpha   90.00
_cell.angle_beta   90.00
_cell.angle_gamma   90.00
#
_symmetry.space_group_name_H-M   'P 1'
#
loop_
_entity.id
_entity.type
_entity.pdbx_description
1 polymer ?
#
loop_
_entity_poly.entity_id
_entity_poly.type
_entity_poly.pdbx_seq_one_letter_code
_entity_poly.pdbx_strand_id
1 'polypeptide(L)'
;MDKPLLRHARDCRTARIKPADTNKFVMLVDPVADKSPFISVVEIFDVGGKTPRHHHGHAHEMFYVLSGRGKAHCNGEAFDMEKGDTLMLPPGLDHVVENVGPDKLYCLTVMVPNEGFAEMIRDGETMSLDAADRAVVSA
;
A
#
# COMPACT_ATOMS: atom_id res chain seq x y z
N MET A 1 10.73 12.12 17.32
CA MET A 1 11.95 11.32 17.05
C MET A 1 13.08 12.26 16.71
N ASP A 2 14.17 12.13 17.44
CA ASP A 2 15.28 13.08 17.32
C ASP A 2 16.41 12.57 16.42
N LYS A 3 16.28 11.40 15.84
CA LYS A 3 17.28 10.75 15.01
C LYS A 3 16.63 10.23 13.71
N PRO A 4 17.40 10.16 12.62
CA PRO A 4 16.94 9.46 11.45
C PRO A 4 16.71 7.97 11.75
N LEU A 5 15.75 7.38 11.03
CA LEU A 5 15.45 5.97 11.11
C LEU A 5 15.85 5.31 9.78
N LEU A 6 16.74 4.33 9.86
CA LEU A 6 17.05 3.46 8.71
C LEU A 6 16.48 2.08 8.98
N ARG A 7 15.70 1.58 8.05
CA ARG A 7 15.05 0.27 8.18
C ARG A 7 15.19 -0.49 6.87
N HIS A 8 15.51 -1.76 6.95
CA HIS A 8 15.53 -2.63 5.78
C HIS A 8 14.15 -3.24 5.58
N ALA A 9 13.71 -3.35 4.33
CA ALA A 9 12.39 -3.91 4.02
C ALA A 9 12.19 -5.33 4.58
N ARG A 10 13.26 -6.14 4.58
CA ARG A 10 13.22 -7.50 5.14
C ARG A 10 12.90 -7.54 6.65
N ASP A 11 13.15 -6.44 7.35
CA ASP A 11 12.93 -6.32 8.80
C ASP A 11 11.58 -5.64 9.11
N CYS A 12 10.85 -5.21 8.09
CA CYS A 12 9.55 -4.58 8.25
C CYS A 12 8.47 -5.63 8.53
N ARG A 13 7.48 -5.24 9.34
CA ARG A 13 6.28 -6.05 9.49
C ARG A 13 5.55 -6.13 8.15
N THR A 14 5.24 -7.35 7.73
CA THR A 14 4.38 -7.62 6.58
C THR A 14 3.12 -8.29 7.07
N ALA A 15 1.96 -7.76 6.71
CA ALA A 15 0.68 -8.28 7.18
C ALA A 15 -0.43 -8.06 6.15
N ARG A 16 -1.46 -8.90 6.27
CA ARG A 16 -2.74 -8.77 5.57
C ARG A 16 -3.77 -8.33 6.59
N ILE A 17 -4.63 -7.36 6.25
CA ILE A 17 -5.58 -6.81 7.22
C ILE A 17 -6.63 -7.85 7.59
N LYS A 18 -7.27 -8.47 6.60
CA LYS A 18 -8.27 -9.52 6.80
C LYS A 18 -7.85 -10.80 6.08
N PRO A 19 -8.23 -12.00 6.58
CA PRO A 19 -7.83 -13.27 5.94
C PRO A 19 -8.25 -13.40 4.48
N ALA A 20 -9.37 -12.78 4.09
CA ALA A 20 -9.89 -12.84 2.72
C ALA A 20 -9.31 -11.77 1.80
N ASP A 21 -8.49 -10.84 2.31
CA ASP A 21 -7.91 -9.77 1.51
C ASP A 21 -6.90 -10.32 0.49
N THR A 22 -6.87 -9.69 -0.68
CA THR A 22 -5.97 -10.05 -1.77
C THR A 22 -4.68 -9.24 -1.76
N ASN A 23 -4.54 -8.35 -0.78
CA ASN A 23 -3.39 -7.46 -0.65
C ASN A 23 -2.67 -7.72 0.67
N LYS A 24 -1.36 -7.53 0.65
CA LYS A 24 -0.55 -7.48 1.86
C LYS A 24 0.30 -6.22 1.87
N PHE A 25 0.74 -5.81 3.04
CA PHE A 25 1.40 -4.53 3.25
C PHE A 25 2.73 -4.74 3.95
N VAL A 26 3.80 -4.20 3.36
CA VAL A 26 5.11 -4.10 4.01
C VAL A 26 5.18 -2.72 4.64
N MET A 27 5.18 -2.63 5.97
CA MET A 27 5.11 -1.35 6.67
C MET A 27 6.48 -0.70 6.76
N LEU A 28 6.74 0.29 5.90
CA LEU A 28 8.02 0.99 5.84
C LEU A 28 8.13 2.05 6.94
N VAL A 29 7.07 2.83 7.13
CA VAL A 29 6.97 3.83 8.20
C VAL A 29 5.65 3.60 8.93
N ASP A 30 5.76 3.31 10.22
CA ASP A 30 4.62 3.15 11.13
C ASP A 30 4.46 4.45 11.91
N PRO A 31 3.43 5.27 11.62
CA PRO A 31 3.31 6.58 12.25
C PRO A 31 3.19 6.52 13.76
N VAL A 32 2.67 5.42 14.31
CA VAL A 32 2.53 5.28 15.77
C VAL A 32 3.87 4.94 16.40
N ALA A 33 4.54 3.90 15.94
CA ALA A 33 5.83 3.47 16.49
C ALA A 33 6.94 4.47 16.18
N ASP A 34 6.92 5.06 14.99
CA ASP A 34 7.98 5.95 14.51
C ASP A 34 7.69 7.44 14.78
N LYS A 35 6.50 7.74 15.31
CA LYS A 35 6.04 9.12 15.60
C LYS A 35 6.09 10.01 14.36
N SER A 36 5.61 9.47 13.25
CA SER A 36 5.58 10.15 11.95
C SER A 36 4.18 10.70 11.65
N PRO A 37 4.07 11.81 10.90
CA PRO A 37 2.75 12.29 10.46
C PRO A 37 2.14 11.46 9.32
N PHE A 38 2.88 10.51 8.76
CA PHE A 38 2.42 9.71 7.62
C PHE A 38 2.69 8.23 7.84
N ILE A 39 1.93 7.40 7.13
CA ILE A 39 2.22 5.98 6.95
C ILE A 39 2.80 5.77 5.55
N SER A 40 3.79 4.89 5.44
CA SER A 40 4.34 4.45 4.16
C SER A 40 4.45 2.94 4.14
N VAL A 41 3.92 2.34 3.08
CA VAL A 41 3.92 0.89 2.90
C VAL A 41 4.29 0.55 1.46
N VAL A 42 4.74 -0.68 1.23
CA VAL A 42 4.61 -1.29 -0.09
C VAL A 42 3.38 -2.17 -0.04
N GLU A 43 2.40 -1.83 -0.85
CA GLU A 43 1.19 -2.62 -1.02
C GLU A 43 1.39 -3.61 -2.16
N ILE A 44 1.17 -4.89 -1.88
CA ILE A 44 1.38 -5.99 -2.82
C ILE A 44 0.03 -6.62 -3.11
N PHE A 45 -0.40 -6.54 -4.36
CA PHE A 45 -1.68 -7.07 -4.83
C PHE A 45 -1.44 -8.40 -5.51
N ASP A 46 -2.12 -9.44 -5.07
CA ASP A 46 -2.14 -10.72 -5.78
C ASP A 46 -2.70 -10.54 -7.20
N VAL A 47 -2.43 -11.49 -8.08
CA VAL A 47 -3.03 -11.49 -9.42
C VAL A 47 -4.55 -11.47 -9.27
N GLY A 48 -5.21 -10.50 -9.94
CA GLY A 48 -6.66 -10.28 -9.80
C GLY A 48 -7.08 -9.62 -8.50
N GLY A 49 -6.14 -9.25 -7.64
CA GLY A 49 -6.43 -8.62 -6.36
C GLY A 49 -6.85 -7.16 -6.48
N LYS A 50 -7.51 -6.67 -5.46
CA LYS A 50 -7.98 -5.28 -5.43
C LYS A 50 -8.21 -4.81 -4.00
N THR A 51 -8.19 -3.50 -3.81
CA THR A 51 -8.63 -2.89 -2.56
C THR A 51 -10.15 -2.96 -2.47
N PRO A 52 -10.74 -3.01 -1.26
CA PRO A 52 -12.17 -2.74 -1.11
C PRO A 52 -12.47 -1.30 -1.54
N ARG A 53 -13.72 -1.04 -1.94
CA ARG A 53 -14.16 0.32 -2.20
C ARG A 53 -14.18 1.08 -0.87
N HIS A 54 -13.46 2.19 -0.83
CA HIS A 54 -13.34 3.00 0.39
C HIS A 54 -12.95 4.43 0.06
N HIS A 55 -13.05 5.29 1.07
CA HIS A 55 -12.53 6.65 1.04
C HIS A 55 -11.94 7.00 2.41
N HIS A 56 -11.12 8.03 2.43
CA HIS A 56 -10.54 8.58 3.65
C HIS A 56 -11.15 9.94 3.94
N GLY A 57 -11.52 10.21 5.20
CA GLY A 57 -12.18 11.44 5.59
C GLY A 57 -11.30 12.67 5.42
N HIS A 58 -10.04 12.57 5.84
CA HIS A 58 -9.09 13.69 5.83
C HIS A 58 -7.75 13.36 5.17
N ALA A 59 -7.47 12.09 4.93
CA ALA A 59 -6.17 11.67 4.42
C ALA A 59 -6.06 11.87 2.92
N HIS A 60 -4.88 12.33 2.50
CA HIS A 60 -4.41 12.22 1.13
C HIS A 60 -3.66 10.90 1.00
N GLU A 61 -3.81 10.22 -0.11
CA GLU A 61 -3.12 8.97 -0.39
C GLU A 61 -2.45 9.01 -1.74
N MET A 62 -1.24 8.49 -1.82
CA MET A 62 -0.48 8.41 -3.06
C MET A 62 -0.06 6.98 -3.30
N PHE A 63 -0.22 6.52 -4.54
CA PHE A 63 0.32 5.25 -5.03
C PHE A 63 1.38 5.55 -6.08
N TYR A 64 2.53 4.92 -5.96
CA TYR A 64 3.56 4.92 -7.00
C TYR A 64 3.81 3.48 -7.43
N VAL A 65 3.62 3.17 -8.71
CA VAL A 65 3.74 1.79 -9.21
C VAL A 65 5.21 1.42 -9.35
N LEU A 66 5.64 0.44 -8.57
CA LEU A 66 6.98 -0.12 -8.59
C LEU A 66 7.12 -1.22 -9.64
N SER A 67 6.08 -2.03 -9.83
CA SER A 67 6.07 -3.17 -10.76
C SER A 67 4.65 -3.63 -10.99
N GLY A 68 4.36 -4.12 -12.18
CA GLY A 68 3.03 -4.62 -12.54
C GLY A 68 2.16 -3.56 -13.20
N ARG A 69 0.88 -3.88 -13.38
CA ARG A 69 -0.12 -2.98 -13.97
C ARG A 69 -1.39 -2.98 -13.15
N GLY A 70 -1.92 -1.78 -12.92
CA GLY A 70 -3.14 -1.59 -12.16
C GLY A 70 -4.17 -0.78 -12.91
N LYS A 71 -5.36 -0.73 -12.32
CA LYS A 71 -6.43 0.16 -12.75
C LYS A 71 -7.07 0.77 -11.50
N ALA A 72 -7.15 2.09 -11.48
CA ALA A 72 -7.82 2.83 -10.43
C ALA A 72 -9.21 3.26 -10.89
N HIS A 73 -10.21 3.03 -10.05
CA HIS A 73 -11.58 3.46 -10.29
C HIS A 73 -11.93 4.52 -9.26
N CYS A 74 -12.18 5.73 -9.73
CA CYS A 74 -12.46 6.88 -8.87
C CYS A 74 -13.58 7.70 -9.47
N ASN A 75 -14.64 7.92 -8.71
CA ASN A 75 -15.70 8.85 -9.09
C ASN A 75 -16.26 8.62 -10.51
N GLY A 76 -16.47 7.35 -10.89
CA GLY A 76 -16.99 6.97 -12.20
C GLY A 76 -15.97 6.97 -13.33
N GLU A 77 -14.72 7.33 -13.05
CA GLU A 77 -13.63 7.28 -14.03
C GLU A 77 -12.69 6.13 -13.73
N ALA A 78 -12.00 5.65 -14.77
CA ALA A 78 -10.99 4.61 -14.64
C ALA A 78 -9.66 5.08 -15.23
N PHE A 79 -8.57 4.78 -14.52
CA PHE A 79 -7.21 5.19 -14.89
C PHE A 79 -6.32 3.96 -14.94
N ASP A 80 -5.68 3.72 -16.09
CA ASP A 80 -4.67 2.67 -16.20
C ASP A 80 -3.37 3.14 -15.57
N MET A 81 -2.73 2.24 -14.82
CA MET A 81 -1.49 2.52 -14.11
C MET A 81 -0.44 1.49 -14.49
N GLU A 82 0.77 1.96 -14.79
CA GLU A 82 1.91 1.10 -15.07
C GLU A 82 3.15 1.58 -14.30
N LYS A 83 4.21 0.81 -14.35
CA LYS A 83 5.47 1.12 -13.65
C LYS A 83 5.88 2.57 -13.90
N GLY A 84 6.12 3.30 -12.81
CA GLY A 84 6.54 4.70 -12.85
C GLY A 84 5.40 5.70 -12.73
N ASP A 85 4.14 5.24 -12.73
CA ASP A 85 2.99 6.13 -12.59
C ASP A 85 2.71 6.48 -11.13
N THR A 86 2.28 7.71 -10.92
CA THR A 86 1.83 8.21 -9.62
C THR A 86 0.33 8.51 -9.68
N LEU A 87 -0.41 7.96 -8.74
CA LEU A 87 -1.82 8.29 -8.51
C LEU A 87 -1.94 8.99 -7.16
N MET A 88 -2.52 10.18 -7.14
CA MET A 88 -2.80 10.89 -5.88
C MET A 88 -4.31 11.01 -5.70
N LEU A 89 -4.78 10.59 -4.53
CA LEU A 89 -6.19 10.58 -4.16
C LEU A 89 -6.45 11.61 -3.05
N PRO A 90 -7.22 12.67 -3.32
CA PRO A 90 -7.61 13.61 -2.27
C PRO A 90 -8.61 12.99 -1.29
N PRO A 91 -8.80 13.61 -0.12
CA PRO A 91 -9.78 13.13 0.86
C PRO A 91 -11.20 13.06 0.30
N GLY A 92 -11.99 12.13 0.82
CA GLY A 92 -13.41 12.02 0.53
C GLY A 92 -13.77 11.38 -0.80
N LEU A 93 -12.78 10.92 -1.57
CA LEU A 93 -13.02 10.33 -2.89
C LEU A 93 -13.08 8.81 -2.78
N ASP A 94 -14.23 8.22 -3.11
CA ASP A 94 -14.36 6.77 -3.19
C ASP A 94 -13.47 6.23 -4.28
N HIS A 95 -12.70 5.19 -3.96
CA HIS A 95 -11.77 4.61 -4.92
C HIS A 95 -11.57 3.11 -4.71
N VAL A 96 -11.18 2.45 -5.79
CA VAL A 96 -10.72 1.06 -5.82
C VAL A 96 -9.48 1.02 -6.71
N VAL A 97 -8.42 0.36 -6.25
CA VAL A 97 -7.26 0.04 -7.08
C VAL A 97 -7.24 -1.47 -7.25
N GLU A 98 -7.09 -1.92 -8.49
CA GLU A 98 -7.04 -3.36 -8.79
C GLU A 98 -5.82 -3.72 -9.63
N ASN A 99 -5.36 -4.95 -9.47
CA ASN A 99 -4.32 -5.54 -10.28
C ASN A 99 -4.95 -6.13 -11.54
N VAL A 100 -4.62 -5.57 -12.70
CA VAL A 100 -5.12 -6.03 -14.00
C VAL A 100 -4.04 -6.71 -14.85
N GLY A 101 -2.82 -6.82 -14.31
CA GLY A 101 -1.72 -7.46 -15.02
C GLY A 101 -1.66 -8.97 -14.78
N PRO A 102 -0.76 -9.67 -15.51
CA PRO A 102 -0.57 -11.12 -15.34
C PRO A 102 0.26 -11.49 -14.10
N ASP A 103 0.95 -10.51 -13.52
CA ASP A 103 1.81 -10.69 -12.35
C ASP A 103 1.30 -9.87 -11.17
N LYS A 104 1.93 -9.99 -10.00
CA LYS A 104 1.60 -9.16 -8.85
C LYS A 104 1.83 -7.68 -9.16
N LEU A 105 1.02 -6.84 -8.53
CA LEU A 105 1.16 -5.38 -8.59
C LEU A 105 1.80 -4.91 -7.29
N TYR A 106 2.84 -4.09 -7.39
CA TYR A 106 3.57 -3.54 -6.26
C TYR A 106 3.49 -2.01 -6.32
N CYS A 107 2.98 -1.41 -5.26
CA CYS A 107 2.88 0.04 -5.17
C CYS A 107 3.52 0.54 -3.88
N LEU A 108 4.35 1.57 -3.98
CA LEU A 108 4.68 2.37 -2.83
C LEU A 108 3.46 3.23 -2.53
N THR A 109 2.92 3.09 -1.34
CA THR A 109 1.72 3.82 -0.90
C THR A 109 2.07 4.67 0.30
N VAL A 110 1.71 5.94 0.23
CA VAL A 110 1.90 6.91 1.31
C VAL A 110 0.57 7.55 1.62
N MET A 111 0.23 7.65 2.91
CA MET A 111 -1.01 8.28 3.35
C MET A 111 -0.74 9.23 4.50
N VAL A 112 -1.33 10.41 4.46
CA VAL A 112 -1.20 11.44 5.49
C VAL A 112 -2.54 12.15 5.71
N PRO A 113 -3.05 12.19 6.96
CA PRO A 113 -2.59 11.46 8.14
C PRO A 113 -2.93 9.97 8.06
N ASN A 114 -2.54 9.21 9.09
CA ASN A 114 -2.69 7.76 9.15
C ASN A 114 -4.17 7.27 9.17
N GLU A 115 -5.03 7.94 9.91
CA GLU A 115 -6.46 7.57 10.07
C GLU A 115 -6.71 6.11 10.44
N GLY A 116 -5.86 5.52 11.28
CA GLY A 116 -6.02 4.14 11.76
C GLY A 116 -5.50 3.05 10.82
N PHE A 117 -4.94 3.40 9.68
CA PHE A 117 -4.48 2.43 8.69
C PHE A 117 -3.32 1.56 9.23
N ALA A 118 -2.34 2.18 9.89
CA ALA A 118 -1.23 1.44 10.50
C ALA A 118 -1.71 0.45 11.55
N GLU A 119 -2.71 0.83 12.36
CA GLU A 119 -3.29 -0.03 13.38
C GLU A 119 -3.97 -1.25 12.76
N MET A 120 -4.71 -1.08 11.67
CA MET A 120 -5.35 -2.19 10.97
C MET A 120 -4.31 -3.19 10.43
N ILE A 121 -3.23 -2.69 9.85
CA ILE A 121 -2.14 -3.55 9.36
C ILE A 121 -1.48 -4.29 10.52
N ARG A 122 -1.21 -3.60 11.61
CA ARG A 122 -0.55 -4.18 12.79
C ARG A 122 -1.39 -5.28 13.41
N ASP A 123 -2.70 -5.13 13.46
CA ASP A 123 -3.64 -6.09 14.01
C ASP A 123 -3.97 -7.24 13.04
N GLY A 124 -3.48 -7.16 11.82
CA GLY A 124 -3.73 -8.16 10.79
C GLY A 124 -2.89 -9.42 10.93
N GLU A 125 -3.04 -10.30 9.95
CA GLU A 125 -2.33 -11.57 9.87
C GLU A 125 -0.91 -11.35 9.34
N THR A 126 0.10 -11.85 10.08
CA THR A 126 1.50 -11.80 9.62
C THR A 126 1.66 -12.58 8.33
N MET A 127 2.28 -11.96 7.34
CA MET A 127 2.55 -12.53 6.03
C MET A 127 4.06 -12.55 5.77
N SER A 128 4.48 -13.42 4.84
CA SER A 128 5.87 -13.50 4.39
C SER A 128 6.02 -12.92 2.99
N LEU A 129 7.22 -12.45 2.68
CA LEU A 129 7.61 -12.08 1.32
C LEU A 129 8.18 -13.30 0.62
N ASP A 130 7.69 -13.60 -0.58
CA ASP A 130 8.30 -14.64 -1.42
C ASP A 130 9.49 -14.08 -2.23
N ALA A 131 10.11 -14.91 -3.08
CA ALA A 131 11.26 -14.48 -3.86
C ALA A 131 10.91 -13.33 -4.83
N ALA A 132 9.72 -13.37 -5.46
CA ALA A 132 9.28 -12.32 -6.37
C ALA A 132 9.07 -11.02 -5.63
N ASP A 133 8.47 -11.08 -4.44
CA ASP A 133 8.27 -9.91 -3.58
C ASP A 133 9.61 -9.28 -3.21
N ARG A 134 10.57 -10.09 -2.76
CA ARG A 134 11.89 -9.59 -2.37
C ARG A 134 12.63 -8.96 -3.54
N ALA A 135 12.48 -9.49 -4.74
CA ALA A 135 13.13 -8.93 -5.92
C ALA A 135 12.68 -7.49 -6.21
N VAL A 136 11.42 -7.16 -5.89
CA VAL A 136 10.88 -5.81 -6.09
C VAL A 136 11.14 -4.91 -4.89
N VAL A 137 10.92 -5.43 -3.68
CA VAL A 137 10.85 -4.61 -2.45
C VAL A 137 12.21 -4.44 -1.79
N SER A 138 13.08 -5.43 -1.81
CA SER A 138 14.31 -5.43 -1.01
C SER A 138 15.54 -5.96 -1.74
N ALA A 139 15.49 -6.11 -3.03
CA ALA A 139 16.57 -6.70 -3.85
C ALA A 139 17.97 -6.05 -3.74
#